data_4947deba2e756f337c5d6103725ee655
#
_entry.id   4947deba2e756f337c5d6103725ee655
#
_cell.length_a   1.000
_cell.length_b   1.000
_cell.length_c   1.000
_cell.angle_alpha   90.00
_cell.angle_beta   90.00
_cell.angle_gamma   90.00
#
_symmetry.space_group_name_H-M   'P 1'
#
loop_
_entity.id
_entity.type
_entity.pdbx_description
1 polymer ?
#
loop_
_entity_poly.entity_id
_entity_poly.type
_entity_poly.pdbx_seq_one_letter_code
_entity_poly.pdbx_strand_id
1 'polypeptide(L)'
;MCIRDRHWLDWLDEKSFTTLFVDGNHENFDLLNALPEKEWHGGRVHEVRENILHLMRGQIFTFSGLTWFTMGGASSHDIQDGVLDPEDPDFEQKYWLLRRMRGMFRVKGRSWWAEEMPNAREYAEALRNLEQVNWKVDCILSHCGPSSAVRKIDPSYGSDQLTDFLETVNQRCQFTYWFFGHYHDNRIIDDRYILQWEQISGLEI
;
A
#
# COMPACT_ATOMS: atom_id res chain seq x y z
N MET A 1 -17.70 6.07 2.91
CA MET A 1 -17.51 5.18 4.09
C MET A 1 -18.87 4.59 4.46
N CYS A 2 -19.03 3.27 4.44
CA CYS A 2 -20.31 2.62 4.80
C CYS A 2 -20.43 2.43 6.32
N ILE A 3 -21.64 2.04 6.80
CA ILE A 3 -21.87 1.81 8.25
C ILE A 3 -20.94 0.70 8.78
N ARG A 4 -20.66 -0.33 7.96
CA ARG A 4 -19.79 -1.45 8.34
C ARG A 4 -18.35 -0.97 8.54
N ASP A 5 -17.84 -0.09 7.66
CA ASP A 5 -16.48 0.45 7.77
C ASP A 5 -16.32 1.26 9.05
N ARG A 6 -17.30 2.09 9.40
CA ARG A 6 -17.30 2.85 10.67
C ARG A 6 -17.22 1.94 11.89
N HIS A 7 -18.02 0.88 11.92
CA HIS A 7 -18.02 -0.07 13.04
C HIS A 7 -16.63 -0.69 13.27
N TRP A 8 -15.93 -1.11 12.19
CA TRP A 8 -14.59 -1.70 12.32
C TRP A 8 -13.53 -0.68 12.72
N LEU A 9 -13.62 0.55 12.21
CA LEU A 9 -12.72 1.63 12.63
C LEU A 9 -12.93 1.99 14.09
N ASP A 10 -14.17 2.14 14.53
CA ASP A 10 -14.47 2.45 15.93
C ASP A 10 -14.01 1.30 16.84
N TRP A 11 -14.22 0.04 16.42
CA TRP A 11 -13.74 -1.13 17.16
C TRP A 11 -12.19 -1.19 17.27
N LEU A 12 -11.46 -0.85 16.22
CA LEU A 12 -10.00 -0.78 16.25
C LEU A 12 -9.50 0.38 17.11
N ASP A 13 -10.17 1.53 17.04
CA ASP A 13 -9.79 2.73 17.79
C ASP A 13 -9.93 2.55 19.31
N GLU A 14 -10.86 1.68 19.75
CA GLU A 14 -11.05 1.31 21.16
C GLU A 14 -9.97 0.37 21.72
N LYS A 15 -9.02 -0.10 20.89
CA LYS A 15 -7.97 -1.01 21.35
C LYS A 15 -6.87 -0.26 22.11
N SER A 16 -6.18 -0.98 22.99
CA SER A 16 -5.05 -0.46 23.77
C SER A 16 -3.74 -0.33 22.97
N PHE A 17 -3.78 -0.57 21.66
CA PHE A 17 -2.63 -0.45 20.74
C PHE A 17 -2.98 0.49 19.58
N THR A 18 -1.97 1.10 19.00
CA THR A 18 -2.13 1.90 17.78
C THR A 18 -2.08 1.01 16.55
N THR A 19 -3.06 1.12 15.68
CA THR A 19 -3.08 0.47 14.37
C THR A 19 -2.40 1.36 13.35
N LEU A 20 -1.36 0.83 12.72
CA LEU A 20 -0.61 1.48 11.64
C LEU A 20 -0.83 0.73 10.35
N PHE A 21 -1.05 1.42 9.24
CA PHE A 21 -1.19 0.77 7.94
C PHE A 21 -0.60 1.61 6.81
N VAL A 22 -0.22 0.96 5.73
CA VAL A 22 0.05 1.59 4.42
C VAL A 22 -1.13 1.36 3.51
N ASP A 23 -1.39 2.27 2.60
CA ASP A 23 -2.46 2.14 1.62
C ASP A 23 -2.18 1.03 0.60
N GLY A 24 -3.25 0.38 0.16
CA GLY A 24 -3.23 -0.57 -0.95
C GLY A 24 -3.77 0.03 -2.25
N ASN A 25 -4.14 -0.84 -3.20
CA ASN A 25 -4.75 -0.42 -4.47
C ASN A 25 -6.29 -0.30 -4.39
N HIS A 26 -6.91 -0.75 -3.31
CA HIS A 26 -8.37 -0.73 -3.14
C HIS A 26 -8.86 0.34 -2.16
N GLU A 27 -8.06 1.37 -1.92
CA GLU A 27 -8.44 2.48 -1.06
C GLU A 27 -9.39 3.45 -1.78
N ASN A 28 -10.22 4.13 -0.99
CA ASN A 28 -10.90 5.33 -1.45
C ASN A 28 -9.96 6.53 -1.24
N PHE A 29 -9.16 6.85 -2.25
CA PHE A 29 -8.14 7.89 -2.15
C PHE A 29 -8.73 9.30 -1.97
N ASP A 30 -9.95 9.56 -2.45
CA ASP A 30 -10.63 10.83 -2.18
C ASP A 30 -10.86 11.02 -0.67
N LEU A 31 -11.26 9.97 0.03
CA LEU A 31 -11.46 10.00 1.47
C LEU A 31 -10.13 9.98 2.24
N LEU A 32 -9.17 9.16 1.81
CA LEU A 32 -7.88 9.01 2.48
C LEU A 32 -7.09 10.32 2.43
N ASN A 33 -7.03 10.95 1.25
CA ASN A 33 -6.29 12.20 1.04
C ASN A 33 -7.00 13.44 1.62
N ALA A 34 -8.27 13.33 1.99
CA ALA A 34 -9.00 14.40 2.70
C ALA A 34 -8.79 14.36 4.23
N LEU A 35 -8.12 13.34 4.75
CA LEU A 35 -7.86 13.23 6.19
C LEU A 35 -6.76 14.23 6.63
N PRO A 36 -6.78 14.67 7.90
CA PRO A 36 -5.74 15.54 8.43
C PRO A 36 -4.37 14.86 8.39
N GLU A 37 -3.38 15.57 7.85
CA GLU A 37 -1.98 15.17 7.96
C GLU A 37 -1.40 15.65 9.30
N LYS A 38 -0.57 14.82 9.92
CA LYS A 38 0.23 15.20 11.10
C LYS A 38 1.61 14.53 11.07
N GLU A 39 2.55 15.10 11.81
CA GLU A 39 3.82 14.45 12.09
C GLU A 39 3.65 13.39 13.19
N TRP A 40 4.23 12.22 12.98
CA TRP A 40 4.24 11.14 13.92
C TRP A 40 5.54 10.34 13.82
N HIS A 41 6.29 10.25 14.90
CA HIS A 41 7.55 9.49 14.99
C HIS A 41 8.55 9.72 13.84
N GLY A 42 8.67 10.96 13.36
CA GLY A 42 9.64 11.38 12.34
C GLY A 42 9.11 11.37 10.90
N GLY A 43 7.93 10.82 10.65
CA GLY A 43 7.26 10.81 9.34
C GLY A 43 5.89 11.45 9.39
N ARG A 44 5.24 11.57 8.22
CA ARG A 44 3.89 12.10 8.07
C ARG A 44 2.87 10.97 8.01
N VAL A 45 1.74 11.18 8.67
CA VAL A 45 0.61 10.25 8.68
C VAL A 45 -0.70 10.98 8.39
N HIS A 46 -1.69 10.27 7.84
CA HIS A 46 -3.08 10.70 7.94
C HIS A 46 -3.71 10.13 9.21
N GLU A 47 -4.39 10.98 9.97
CA GLU A 47 -5.14 10.55 11.16
C GLU A 47 -6.53 10.08 10.79
N VAL A 48 -6.72 8.76 10.72
CA VAL A 48 -8.02 8.15 10.44
C VAL A 48 -8.89 8.15 11.70
N ARG A 49 -8.27 7.85 12.84
CA ARG A 49 -8.80 7.92 14.20
C ARG A 49 -7.62 8.21 15.15
N GLU A 50 -7.91 8.41 16.43
CA GLU A 50 -6.88 8.66 17.45
C GLU A 50 -5.83 7.53 17.48
N ASN A 51 -6.28 6.27 17.42
CA ASN A 51 -5.43 5.08 17.44
C ASN A 51 -5.30 4.37 16.08
N ILE A 52 -5.68 5.00 14.97
CA ILE A 52 -5.54 4.44 13.63
C ILE A 52 -4.87 5.47 12.72
N LEU A 53 -3.65 5.17 12.29
CA LEU A 53 -2.82 6.06 11.50
C LEU A 53 -2.44 5.41 10.16
N HIS A 54 -2.67 6.14 9.08
CA HIS A 54 -2.16 5.80 7.77
C HIS A 54 -0.74 6.34 7.63
N LEU A 55 0.23 5.45 7.49
CA LEU A 55 1.63 5.80 7.23
C LEU A 55 1.77 6.24 5.78
N MET A 56 2.03 7.53 5.55
CA MET A 56 2.12 8.07 4.20
C MET A 56 3.30 7.49 3.43
N ARG A 57 3.21 7.54 2.12
CA ARG A 57 4.21 6.99 1.21
C ARG A 57 5.54 7.70 1.31
N GLY A 58 6.63 6.94 1.21
CA GLY A 58 7.99 7.47 1.17
C GLY A 58 8.51 8.05 2.48
N GLN A 59 7.86 7.76 3.61
CA GLN A 59 8.24 8.27 4.91
C GLN A 59 9.21 7.36 5.66
N ILE A 60 9.97 7.95 6.58
CA ILE A 60 10.80 7.25 7.56
C ILE A 60 10.22 7.48 8.94
N PHE A 61 9.99 6.40 9.67
CA PHE A 61 9.49 6.43 11.04
C PHE A 61 10.48 5.78 12.00
N THR A 62 10.51 6.24 13.25
CA THR A 62 11.27 5.58 14.31
C THR A 62 10.35 5.29 15.50
N PHE A 63 9.96 4.03 15.65
CA PHE A 63 9.13 3.58 16.76
C PHE A 63 9.54 2.17 17.18
N SER A 64 9.25 1.81 18.44
CA SER A 64 9.65 0.52 19.05
C SER A 64 11.16 0.24 18.92
N GLY A 65 11.99 1.28 18.90
CA GLY A 65 13.45 1.15 18.76
C GLY A 65 13.94 0.82 17.35
N LEU A 66 13.06 0.74 16.35
CA LEU A 66 13.37 0.43 14.94
C LEU A 66 13.06 1.60 14.03
N THR A 67 13.84 1.67 12.96
CA THR A 67 13.63 2.60 11.83
C THR A 67 12.89 1.90 10.71
N TRP A 68 11.79 2.50 10.25
CA TRP A 68 10.89 1.95 9.24
C TRP A 68 10.82 2.84 8.02
N PHE A 69 10.96 2.27 6.83
CA PHE A 69 10.57 2.94 5.58
C PHE A 69 9.23 2.41 5.12
N THR A 70 8.34 3.30 4.67
CA THR A 70 6.99 2.95 4.24
C THR A 70 6.71 3.35 2.80
N MET A 71 6.01 2.47 2.04
CA MET A 71 5.59 2.75 0.67
C MET A 71 4.32 2.00 0.34
N GLY A 72 3.20 2.72 0.29
CA GLY A 72 1.91 2.18 -0.11
C GLY A 72 1.73 2.06 -1.62
N GLY A 73 0.55 1.62 -2.02
CA GLY A 73 0.12 1.48 -3.41
C GLY A 73 0.46 0.14 -4.05
N ALA A 74 -0.28 -0.18 -5.09
CA ALA A 74 -0.02 -1.25 -6.04
C ALA A 74 -0.90 -1.06 -7.28
N SER A 75 -0.47 -1.59 -8.42
CA SER A 75 -1.28 -1.67 -9.62
C SER A 75 -2.38 -2.71 -9.48
N SER A 76 -3.63 -2.36 -9.79
CA SER A 76 -4.74 -3.31 -9.78
C SER A 76 -4.62 -4.35 -10.91
N HIS A 77 -4.78 -5.63 -10.55
CA HIS A 77 -4.75 -6.75 -11.51
C HIS A 77 -6.13 -7.12 -12.05
N ASP A 78 -7.20 -6.66 -11.43
CA ASP A 78 -8.59 -6.98 -11.75
C ASP A 78 -9.27 -5.92 -12.63
N ILE A 79 -8.49 -5.33 -13.52
CA ILE A 79 -8.89 -4.33 -14.54
C ILE A 79 -8.58 -4.79 -15.97
N GLN A 80 -8.58 -6.09 -16.22
CA GLN A 80 -8.25 -6.65 -17.55
C GLN A 80 -9.25 -6.20 -18.63
N ASP A 81 -10.52 -5.96 -18.26
CA ASP A 81 -11.55 -5.40 -19.13
C ASP A 81 -11.67 -3.87 -19.00
N GLY A 82 -10.71 -3.24 -18.30
CA GLY A 82 -10.52 -1.80 -18.23
C GLY A 82 -11.12 -1.14 -17.00
N VAL A 83 -10.94 0.19 -16.98
CA VAL A 83 -11.51 1.10 -15.98
C VAL A 83 -12.56 1.96 -16.69
N LEU A 84 -13.81 1.88 -16.23
CA LEU A 84 -14.91 2.66 -16.77
C LEU A 84 -14.95 4.06 -16.13
N ASP A 85 -15.06 5.09 -16.95
CA ASP A 85 -15.31 6.45 -16.48
C ASP A 85 -16.84 6.70 -16.41
N PRO A 86 -17.41 7.06 -15.24
CA PRO A 86 -18.82 7.37 -15.11
C PRO A 86 -19.28 8.56 -15.97
N GLU A 87 -18.35 9.39 -16.45
CA GLU A 87 -18.65 10.54 -17.32
C GLU A 87 -18.74 10.16 -18.82
N ASP A 88 -18.34 8.92 -19.18
CA ASP A 88 -18.46 8.44 -20.56
C ASP A 88 -19.93 8.31 -20.99
N PRO A 89 -20.32 8.78 -22.18
CA PRO A 89 -21.70 8.70 -22.67
C PRO A 89 -22.25 7.27 -22.75
N ASP A 90 -21.40 6.27 -22.92
CA ASP A 90 -21.75 4.86 -23.02
C ASP A 90 -21.47 4.05 -21.74
N PHE A 91 -21.19 4.75 -20.62
CA PHE A 91 -20.86 4.13 -19.32
C PHE A 91 -21.88 3.07 -18.90
N GLU A 92 -23.17 3.40 -18.87
CA GLU A 92 -24.25 2.50 -18.42
C GLU A 92 -24.30 1.24 -19.28
N GLN A 93 -24.16 1.38 -20.60
CA GLN A 93 -24.19 0.24 -21.53
C GLN A 93 -23.00 -0.69 -21.29
N LYS A 94 -21.77 -0.13 -21.19
CA LYS A 94 -20.53 -0.88 -20.92
C LYS A 94 -20.59 -1.55 -19.56
N TYR A 95 -21.04 -0.81 -18.54
CA TYR A 95 -21.12 -1.31 -17.16
C TYR A 95 -22.02 -2.55 -17.06
N TRP A 96 -23.24 -2.49 -17.62
CA TRP A 96 -24.15 -3.62 -17.57
C TRP A 96 -23.69 -4.80 -18.43
N LEU A 97 -23.06 -4.52 -19.57
CA LEU A 97 -22.47 -5.56 -20.41
C LEU A 97 -21.38 -6.32 -19.65
N LEU A 98 -20.40 -5.62 -19.10
CA LEU A 98 -19.29 -6.23 -18.37
C LEU A 98 -19.77 -6.96 -17.10
N ARG A 99 -20.71 -6.40 -16.36
CA ARG A 99 -21.32 -7.10 -15.21
C ARG A 99 -21.97 -8.42 -15.63
N ARG A 100 -22.71 -8.43 -16.74
CA ARG A 100 -23.36 -9.63 -17.27
C ARG A 100 -22.34 -10.67 -17.71
N MET A 101 -21.23 -10.24 -18.29
CA MET A 101 -20.13 -11.09 -18.73
C MET A 101 -19.20 -11.54 -17.58
N ARG A 102 -19.41 -11.05 -16.37
CA ARG A 102 -18.51 -11.22 -15.23
C ARG A 102 -17.10 -10.71 -15.53
N GLY A 103 -17.01 -9.60 -16.25
CA GLY A 103 -15.74 -8.96 -16.62
C GLY A 103 -14.97 -8.45 -15.42
N MET A 104 -13.65 -8.40 -15.56
CA MET A 104 -12.71 -7.87 -14.59
C MET A 104 -12.50 -6.38 -14.86
N PHE A 105 -13.38 -5.55 -14.33
CA PHE A 105 -13.35 -4.10 -14.52
C PHE A 105 -13.59 -3.36 -13.21
N ARG A 106 -13.15 -2.12 -13.18
CA ARG A 106 -13.37 -1.18 -12.08
C ARG A 106 -14.03 0.10 -12.58
N VAL A 107 -14.48 0.93 -11.67
CA VAL A 107 -15.13 2.20 -11.97
C VAL A 107 -14.37 3.33 -11.29
N LYS A 108 -13.90 4.29 -12.08
CA LYS A 108 -13.17 5.47 -11.64
C LYS A 108 -13.97 6.27 -10.59
N GLY A 109 -13.30 6.66 -9.50
CA GLY A 109 -13.90 7.37 -8.38
C GLY A 109 -14.91 6.56 -7.55
N ARG A 110 -15.03 5.23 -7.79
CA ARG A 110 -15.93 4.33 -7.03
C ARG A 110 -15.25 3.08 -6.52
N SER A 111 -14.42 2.46 -7.36
CA SER A 111 -13.69 1.22 -7.04
C SER A 111 -12.29 1.19 -7.64
N TRP A 112 -11.87 2.28 -8.25
CA TRP A 112 -10.54 2.50 -8.76
C TRP A 112 -10.20 3.99 -8.78
N TRP A 113 -8.96 4.32 -8.44
CA TRP A 113 -8.38 5.67 -8.46
C TRP A 113 -6.99 5.58 -9.07
N ALA A 114 -6.58 6.59 -9.84
CA ALA A 114 -5.23 6.65 -10.40
C ALA A 114 -4.15 6.74 -9.30
N GLU A 115 -4.54 7.22 -8.14
CA GLU A 115 -3.74 7.34 -6.93
C GLU A 115 -3.38 5.99 -6.30
N GLU A 116 -3.92 4.85 -6.80
CA GLU A 116 -3.40 3.54 -6.40
C GLU A 116 -1.91 3.39 -6.69
N MET A 117 -1.39 4.13 -7.68
CA MET A 117 0.04 4.23 -7.98
C MET A 117 0.63 5.52 -7.42
N PRO A 118 1.82 5.46 -6.80
CA PRO A 118 2.49 6.66 -6.32
C PRO A 118 2.79 7.65 -7.44
N ASN A 119 2.64 8.93 -7.15
CA ASN A 119 2.99 10.01 -8.07
C ASN A 119 4.48 10.39 -7.98
N ALA A 120 4.94 11.23 -8.93
CA ALA A 120 6.34 11.64 -9.02
C ALA A 120 6.87 12.36 -7.76
N ARG A 121 5.99 13.07 -7.01
CA ARG A 121 6.37 13.76 -5.78
C ARG A 121 6.62 12.77 -4.65
N GLU A 122 5.80 11.73 -4.54
CA GLU A 122 5.94 10.65 -3.54
C GLU A 122 7.22 9.84 -3.78
N TYR A 123 7.53 9.49 -5.03
CA TYR A 123 8.82 8.87 -5.36
C TYR A 123 10.02 9.76 -5.02
N ALA A 124 9.95 11.04 -5.38
CA ALA A 124 11.03 11.98 -5.07
C ALA A 124 11.21 12.20 -3.57
N GLU A 125 10.12 12.21 -2.81
CA GLU A 125 10.16 12.29 -1.35
C GLU A 125 10.76 11.04 -0.72
N ALA A 126 10.34 9.86 -1.18
CA ALA A 126 10.90 8.59 -0.75
C ALA A 126 12.43 8.53 -0.93
N LEU A 127 12.92 8.94 -2.11
CA LEU A 127 14.37 8.99 -2.39
C LEU A 127 15.09 9.96 -1.44
N ARG A 128 14.58 11.18 -1.24
CA ARG A 128 15.17 12.15 -0.32
C ARG A 128 15.24 11.62 1.11
N ASN A 129 14.18 11.01 1.59
CA ASN A 129 14.11 10.48 2.95
C ASN A 129 15.06 9.29 3.14
N LEU A 130 15.16 8.39 2.16
CA LEU A 130 16.14 7.30 2.18
C LEU A 130 17.60 7.82 2.15
N GLU A 131 17.89 8.88 1.39
CA GLU A 131 19.21 9.51 1.38
C GLU A 131 19.56 10.13 2.73
N GLN A 132 18.62 10.75 3.43
CA GLN A 132 18.84 11.33 4.76
C GLN A 132 19.24 10.28 5.80
N VAL A 133 18.79 9.05 5.68
CA VAL A 133 19.15 7.92 6.55
C VAL A 133 20.28 7.06 5.94
N ASN A 134 21.00 7.58 4.92
CA ASN A 134 22.05 6.88 4.21
C ASN A 134 21.64 5.50 3.70
N TRP A 135 20.39 5.35 3.24
CA TRP A 135 19.82 4.10 2.76
C TRP A 135 19.93 2.95 3.77
N LYS A 136 19.73 3.25 5.04
CA LYS A 136 19.76 2.26 6.11
C LYS A 136 18.53 2.38 7.00
N VAL A 137 17.74 1.32 7.05
CA VAL A 137 16.57 1.15 7.93
C VAL A 137 16.55 -0.26 8.50
N ASP A 138 15.81 -0.48 9.58
CA ASP A 138 15.66 -1.82 10.13
C ASP A 138 14.60 -2.61 9.37
N CYS A 139 13.48 -1.97 9.07
CA CYS A 139 12.35 -2.59 8.42
C CYS A 139 11.82 -1.75 7.26
N ILE A 140 11.28 -2.42 6.25
CA ILE A 140 10.49 -1.83 5.17
C ILE A 140 9.07 -2.38 5.26
N LEU A 141 8.08 -1.51 5.17
CA LEU A 141 6.66 -1.84 5.07
C LEU A 141 6.10 -1.25 3.78
N SER A 142 5.66 -2.11 2.87
CA SER A 142 5.03 -1.69 1.62
C SER A 142 3.78 -2.53 1.33
N HIS A 143 2.90 -2.07 0.41
CA HIS A 143 1.76 -2.88 0.04
C HIS A 143 2.15 -3.97 -0.97
N CYS A 144 2.90 -3.66 -2.03
CA CYS A 144 3.50 -4.66 -2.92
C CYS A 144 5.00 -4.81 -2.67
N GLY A 145 5.64 -5.83 -3.24
CA GLY A 145 7.05 -6.15 -3.05
C GLY A 145 7.94 -5.66 -4.20
N PRO A 146 9.28 -5.71 -4.03
CA PRO A 146 10.23 -5.44 -5.11
C PRO A 146 10.14 -6.53 -6.19
N SER A 147 10.39 -6.15 -7.45
CA SER A 147 10.23 -7.03 -8.62
C SER A 147 10.92 -8.38 -8.49
N SER A 148 12.11 -8.42 -7.86
CA SER A 148 12.86 -9.68 -7.67
C SER A 148 12.20 -10.63 -6.66
N ALA A 149 11.63 -10.10 -5.56
CA ALA A 149 10.92 -10.90 -4.58
C ALA A 149 9.56 -11.38 -5.13
N VAL A 150 8.86 -10.51 -5.86
CA VAL A 150 7.57 -10.83 -6.50
C VAL A 150 7.70 -11.99 -7.50
N ARG A 151 8.75 -12.01 -8.32
CA ARG A 151 9.02 -13.13 -9.26
C ARG A 151 9.32 -14.45 -8.54
N LYS A 152 9.71 -14.44 -7.28
CA LYS A 152 9.87 -15.67 -6.48
C LYS A 152 8.54 -16.20 -5.94
N ILE A 153 7.51 -15.35 -5.88
CA ILE A 153 6.14 -15.78 -5.56
C ILE A 153 5.58 -16.50 -6.79
N ASP A 154 5.55 -15.80 -7.93
CA ASP A 154 5.15 -16.35 -9.23
C ASP A 154 5.97 -15.66 -10.34
N PRO A 155 6.74 -16.43 -11.14
CA PRO A 155 7.53 -15.89 -12.26
C PRO A 155 6.70 -15.20 -13.36
N SER A 156 5.39 -15.44 -13.40
CA SER A 156 4.47 -14.82 -14.38
C SER A 156 4.08 -13.39 -13.99
N TYR A 157 4.29 -12.98 -12.74
CA TYR A 157 4.05 -11.60 -12.33
C TYR A 157 5.00 -10.65 -13.04
N GLY A 158 4.41 -9.70 -13.77
CA GLY A 158 5.13 -8.60 -14.40
C GLY A 158 5.71 -7.61 -13.39
N SER A 159 6.47 -6.66 -13.89
CA SER A 159 6.85 -5.48 -13.11
C SER A 159 6.12 -4.25 -13.62
N ASP A 160 6.02 -3.26 -12.76
CA ASP A 160 5.50 -1.93 -13.04
C ASP A 160 6.42 -0.86 -12.42
N GLN A 161 6.06 0.40 -12.60
CA GLN A 161 6.86 1.52 -12.09
C GLN A 161 7.11 1.44 -10.59
N LEU A 162 6.14 0.99 -9.79
CA LEU A 162 6.27 0.90 -8.34
C LEU A 162 7.15 -0.29 -7.93
N THR A 163 6.93 -1.48 -8.48
CA THR A 163 7.73 -2.67 -8.18
C THR A 163 9.18 -2.51 -8.64
N ASP A 164 9.45 -1.76 -9.73
CA ASP A 164 10.79 -1.42 -10.19
C ASP A 164 11.45 -0.34 -9.31
N PHE A 165 10.67 0.64 -8.81
CA PHE A 165 11.15 1.57 -7.78
C PHE A 165 11.53 0.82 -6.49
N LEU A 166 10.66 -0.09 -6.02
CA LEU A 166 10.95 -0.91 -4.85
C LEU A 166 12.16 -1.83 -5.07
N GLU A 167 12.39 -2.30 -6.30
CA GLU A 167 13.62 -3.01 -6.63
C GLU A 167 14.86 -2.12 -6.51
N THR A 168 14.77 -0.85 -6.89
CA THR A 168 15.85 0.11 -6.65
C THR A 168 16.14 0.31 -5.16
N VAL A 169 15.08 0.39 -4.34
CA VAL A 169 15.20 0.43 -2.88
C VAL A 169 15.86 -0.85 -2.37
N ASN A 170 15.42 -2.00 -2.85
CA ASN A 170 15.98 -3.31 -2.49
C ASN A 170 17.48 -3.43 -2.74
N GLN A 171 17.96 -2.90 -3.86
CA GLN A 171 19.37 -2.97 -4.26
C GLN A 171 20.26 -1.98 -3.50
N ARG A 172 19.71 -0.86 -3.04
CA ARG A 172 20.49 0.23 -2.42
C ARG A 172 20.38 0.26 -0.91
N CYS A 173 19.23 -0.15 -0.36
CA CYS A 173 18.92 -0.02 1.05
C CYS A 173 19.45 -1.20 1.85
N GLN A 174 20.07 -0.92 2.99
CA GLN A 174 20.37 -1.92 4.00
C GLN A 174 19.17 -2.04 4.94
N PHE A 175 18.59 -3.24 5.03
CA PHE A 175 17.45 -3.53 5.90
C PHE A 175 17.50 -4.97 6.41
N THR A 176 16.79 -5.24 7.51
CA THR A 176 16.67 -6.59 8.08
C THR A 176 15.45 -7.30 7.51
N TYR A 177 14.25 -6.67 7.60
CA TYR A 177 13.01 -7.26 7.16
C TYR A 177 12.23 -6.35 6.22
N TRP A 178 11.54 -6.97 5.28
CA TRP A 178 10.63 -6.30 4.38
C TRP A 178 9.26 -6.97 4.43
N PHE A 179 8.27 -6.28 4.98
CA PHE A 179 6.88 -6.75 5.07
C PHE A 179 6.07 -6.21 3.91
N PHE A 180 5.31 -7.07 3.25
CA PHE A 180 4.41 -6.65 2.18
C PHE A 180 3.23 -7.63 2.02
N GLY A 181 2.16 -7.21 1.32
CA GLY A 181 0.95 -7.97 1.05
C GLY A 181 0.65 -8.11 -0.44
N HIS A 182 -0.55 -7.73 -0.85
CA HIS A 182 -1.05 -7.65 -2.22
C HIS A 182 -1.26 -8.99 -2.93
N TYR A 183 -0.38 -9.97 -2.78
CA TYR A 183 -0.38 -11.23 -3.54
C TYR A 183 -1.19 -12.35 -2.88
N HIS A 184 -1.94 -12.05 -1.82
CA HIS A 184 -2.85 -12.96 -1.12
C HIS A 184 -2.21 -14.32 -0.76
N ASP A 185 -1.00 -14.29 -0.23
CA ASP A 185 -0.26 -15.46 0.22
C ASP A 185 0.48 -15.15 1.54
N ASN A 186 0.82 -16.19 2.27
CA ASN A 186 1.63 -16.12 3.49
C ASN A 186 2.94 -16.86 3.23
N ARG A 187 4.04 -16.14 3.06
CA ARG A 187 5.33 -16.73 2.68
C ARG A 187 6.50 -15.94 3.23
N ILE A 188 7.55 -16.63 3.64
CA ILE A 188 8.85 -16.02 3.91
C ILE A 188 9.77 -16.33 2.72
N ILE A 189 10.37 -15.30 2.13
CA ILE A 189 11.25 -15.40 0.97
C ILE A 189 12.64 -14.89 1.41
N ASP A 190 13.69 -15.70 1.16
CA ASP A 190 15.08 -15.39 1.49
C ASP A 190 15.29 -14.96 2.97
N ASP A 191 14.51 -15.49 3.89
CA ASP A 191 14.54 -15.22 5.33
C ASP A 191 14.35 -13.74 5.73
N ARG A 192 14.00 -12.86 4.81
CA ARG A 192 13.90 -11.42 5.03
C ARG A 192 12.67 -10.74 4.41
N TYR A 193 12.07 -11.30 3.37
CA TYR A 193 10.84 -10.79 2.77
C TYR A 193 9.66 -11.57 3.33
N ILE A 194 8.75 -10.87 3.99
CA ILE A 194 7.62 -11.45 4.71
C ILE A 194 6.35 -11.03 4.01
N LEU A 195 5.87 -11.90 3.13
CA LEU A 195 4.58 -11.76 2.47
C LEU A 195 3.49 -12.17 3.45
N GLN A 196 2.53 -11.29 3.65
CA GLN A 196 1.43 -11.47 4.59
C GLN A 196 0.08 -11.26 3.94
N TRP A 197 -0.87 -12.10 4.29
CA TRP A 197 -2.27 -11.97 3.89
C TRP A 197 -3.19 -12.06 5.11
N GLU A 198 -3.37 -13.23 5.70
CA GLU A 198 -4.34 -13.49 6.79
C GLU A 198 -3.69 -13.96 8.09
N GLN A 199 -2.38 -13.94 8.17
CA GLN A 199 -1.65 -14.28 9.38
C GLN A 199 -1.25 -13.02 10.17
N ILE A 200 -1.04 -13.21 11.48
CA ILE A 200 -0.42 -12.23 12.36
C ILE A 200 0.96 -12.75 12.71
N SER A 201 1.99 -11.96 12.45
CA SER A 201 3.37 -12.28 12.79
C SER A 201 3.88 -11.34 13.88
N GLY A 202 4.46 -11.91 14.94
CA GLY A 202 5.21 -11.14 15.93
C GLY A 202 6.58 -10.75 15.37
N LEU A 203 7.04 -9.55 15.65
CA LEU A 203 8.43 -9.14 15.44
C LEU A 203 9.11 -9.14 16.82
N GLU A 204 9.96 -10.14 17.06
CA GLU A 204 10.84 -10.16 18.23
C GLU A 204 12.13 -9.43 17.90
N ILE A 205 12.49 -8.44 18.73
CA ILE A 205 13.61 -7.52 18.52
C ILE A 205 14.72 -7.86 19.53
#